data_740c17b7fd3ba698d3be64da861efb88
#
_entry.id   740c17b7fd3ba698d3be64da861efb88
#
_cell.length_a   1.000
_cell.length_b   1.000
_cell.length_c   1.000
_cell.angle_alpha   90.00
_cell.angle_beta   90.00
_cell.angle_gamma   90.00
#
_symmetry.space_group_name_H-M   'P 1'
#
loop_
_entity.id
_entity.type
_entity.pdbx_description
1 polymer ?
#
loop_
_entity_poly.entity_id
_entity_poly.type
_entity_poly.pdbx_seq_one_letter_code
_entity_poly.pdbx_strand_id
1 'polypeptide(L)'
;MNPEQNNHKCFIIHLKRAVKRKKTVQSIILNMECETKVIDAVDGNTLTAQYISQFCNYNNYFSPKYPFTINNGEIGCFLSHREAWKTIVSEKLEAGFIIEDDCQINIKKFDKSFKIALKLVKKLGYIQFQTREMPTNGVEIVNIDGVTILQPKTIPLRTSAQLISYDAALLLLEKSKKIDRPVDGFLQLFWLTGQNISCIFPSGISDITQNSGGSTLSIKQSIKSSIYRSLIRFFYRVKIKIYSIIYKKILIKDIS
;
A
#
# COMPACT_ATOMS: atom_id res chain seq x y z
N MET A 1 -31.51 -7.55 17.82
CA MET A 1 -30.43 -6.76 17.20
C MET A 1 -29.67 -7.70 16.31
N ASN A 2 -29.80 -7.58 15.00
CA ASN A 2 -28.92 -8.32 14.08
C ASN A 2 -27.48 -7.90 14.38
N PRO A 3 -26.52 -8.82 14.57
CA PRO A 3 -25.12 -8.45 14.54
C PRO A 3 -24.88 -7.83 13.16
N GLU A 4 -24.44 -6.57 13.13
CA GLU A 4 -23.94 -5.96 11.90
C GLU A 4 -22.93 -6.94 11.31
N GLN A 5 -23.31 -7.58 10.22
CA GLN A 5 -22.39 -8.44 9.47
C GLN A 5 -21.25 -7.52 9.04
N ASN A 6 -20.10 -7.67 9.72
CA ASN A 6 -18.89 -6.95 9.40
C ASN A 6 -18.57 -7.17 7.91
N ASN A 7 -19.00 -6.26 7.05
CA ASN A 7 -18.85 -6.38 5.61
C ASN A 7 -17.41 -5.98 5.20
N HIS A 8 -16.43 -6.67 5.81
CA HIS A 8 -15.03 -6.54 5.48
C HIS A 8 -14.35 -7.90 5.38
N LYS A 9 -13.31 -7.98 4.53
CA LYS A 9 -12.53 -9.21 4.31
C LYS A 9 -11.04 -8.90 4.35
N CYS A 10 -10.24 -9.93 4.59
CA CYS A 10 -8.79 -9.89 4.45
C CYS A 10 -8.37 -10.45 3.08
N PHE A 11 -7.47 -9.77 2.41
CA PHE A 11 -6.88 -10.17 1.13
C PHE A 11 -5.38 -10.34 1.29
N ILE A 12 -4.90 -11.58 1.14
CA ILE A 12 -3.46 -11.87 1.18
C ILE A 12 -2.95 -11.91 -0.25
N ILE A 13 -2.07 -10.97 -0.61
CA ILE A 13 -1.40 -10.99 -1.91
C ILE A 13 -0.26 -12.01 -1.84
N HIS A 14 -0.37 -13.10 -2.57
CA HIS A 14 0.61 -14.19 -2.57
C HIS A 14 1.04 -14.59 -3.98
N LEU A 15 2.33 -14.58 -4.22
CA LEU A 15 2.91 -15.04 -5.48
C LEU A 15 3.10 -16.56 -5.47
N LYS A 16 2.36 -17.29 -6.31
CA LYS A 16 2.34 -18.77 -6.34
C LYS A 16 3.73 -19.43 -6.33
N ARG A 17 4.71 -18.85 -7.04
CA ARG A 17 6.09 -19.35 -7.07
C ARG A 17 6.87 -19.10 -5.80
N ALA A 18 6.39 -18.25 -4.88
CA ALA A 18 7.02 -17.97 -3.60
C ALA A 18 6.69 -19.04 -2.55
N VAL A 19 7.02 -20.30 -2.85
CA VAL A 19 6.66 -21.50 -2.05
C VAL A 19 7.11 -21.36 -0.58
N LYS A 20 8.27 -20.74 -0.32
CA LYS A 20 8.77 -20.51 1.04
C LYS A 20 7.84 -19.66 1.91
N ARG A 21 7.00 -18.81 1.28
CA ARG A 21 6.06 -17.90 1.96
C ARG A 21 4.72 -18.55 2.30
N LYS A 22 4.44 -19.78 1.84
CA LYS A 22 3.17 -20.48 2.13
C LYS A 22 2.90 -20.61 3.63
N LYS A 23 3.94 -20.85 4.45
CA LYS A 23 3.78 -20.91 5.92
C LYS A 23 3.34 -19.56 6.50
N THR A 24 3.85 -18.46 5.98
CA THR A 24 3.44 -17.11 6.37
C THR A 24 1.99 -16.86 6.01
N VAL A 25 1.59 -17.21 4.79
CA VAL A 25 0.18 -17.11 4.34
C VAL A 25 -0.76 -17.87 5.27
N GLN A 26 -0.43 -19.12 5.61
CA GLN A 26 -1.21 -19.92 6.57
C GLN A 26 -1.29 -19.26 7.95
N SER A 27 -0.15 -18.72 8.44
CA SER A 27 -0.12 -18.01 9.72
C SER A 27 -1.01 -16.75 9.69
N ILE A 28 -1.01 -15.99 8.60
CA ILE A 28 -1.88 -14.83 8.45
C ILE A 28 -3.35 -15.27 8.49
N ILE A 29 -3.73 -16.30 7.73
CA ILE A 29 -5.12 -16.82 7.71
C ILE A 29 -5.59 -17.18 9.12
N LEU A 30 -4.76 -17.89 9.88
CA LEU A 30 -5.10 -18.34 11.25
C LEU A 30 -5.23 -17.19 12.26
N ASN A 31 -4.62 -16.04 11.99
CA ASN A 31 -4.64 -14.87 12.86
C ASN A 31 -5.71 -13.83 12.49
N MET A 32 -6.49 -14.06 11.42
CA MET A 32 -7.55 -13.14 11.02
C MET A 32 -8.90 -13.62 11.53
N GLU A 33 -9.64 -12.72 12.19
CA GLU A 33 -11.02 -12.99 12.66
C GLU A 33 -12.09 -12.82 11.58
N CYS A 34 -11.72 -12.27 10.39
CA CYS A 34 -12.65 -12.10 9.27
C CYS A 34 -12.38 -13.09 8.14
N GLU A 35 -13.33 -13.19 7.21
CA GLU A 35 -13.14 -13.98 5.99
C GLU A 35 -11.86 -13.57 5.27
N THR A 36 -11.01 -14.54 4.98
CA THR A 36 -9.69 -14.31 4.36
C THR A 36 -9.62 -14.99 2.99
N LYS A 37 -9.26 -14.21 1.98
CA LYS A 37 -9.08 -14.66 0.60
C LYS A 37 -7.64 -14.44 0.16
N VAL A 38 -7.04 -15.47 -0.42
CA VAL A 38 -5.71 -15.33 -1.06
C VAL A 38 -5.90 -14.81 -2.48
N ILE A 39 -5.29 -13.67 -2.78
CA ILE A 39 -5.21 -13.11 -4.14
C ILE A 39 -3.96 -13.68 -4.81
N ASP A 40 -4.15 -14.36 -5.92
CA ASP A 40 -3.04 -14.78 -6.76
C ASP A 40 -2.32 -13.56 -7.32
N ALA A 41 -1.12 -13.27 -6.79
CA ALA A 41 -0.33 -12.13 -7.24
C ALA A 41 0.04 -12.27 -8.72
N VAL A 42 -0.02 -11.16 -9.43
CA VAL A 42 0.41 -11.09 -10.83
C VAL A 42 1.92 -11.29 -10.90
N ASP A 43 2.38 -12.37 -11.53
CA ASP A 43 3.80 -12.61 -11.72
C ASP A 43 4.34 -11.73 -12.85
N GLY A 44 5.15 -10.73 -12.49
CA GLY A 44 5.79 -9.85 -13.46
C GLY A 44 6.61 -10.60 -14.53
N ASN A 45 7.14 -11.78 -14.22
CA ASN A 45 7.92 -12.57 -15.17
C ASN A 45 7.08 -13.17 -16.30
N THR A 46 5.76 -13.27 -16.11
CA THR A 46 4.85 -13.83 -17.14
C THR A 46 4.18 -12.74 -17.98
N LEU A 47 4.41 -11.48 -17.67
CA LEU A 47 3.81 -10.37 -18.39
C LEU A 47 4.47 -10.16 -19.76
N THR A 48 3.65 -10.17 -20.83
CA THR A 48 4.11 -9.84 -22.17
C THR A 48 4.24 -8.33 -22.36
N ALA A 49 5.12 -7.88 -23.25
CA ALA A 49 5.26 -6.47 -23.58
C ALA A 49 3.95 -5.85 -24.09
N GLN A 50 3.15 -6.60 -24.84
CA GLN A 50 1.83 -6.17 -25.32
C GLN A 50 0.86 -5.94 -24.14
N TYR A 51 0.83 -6.83 -23.14
CA TYR A 51 -0.01 -6.66 -21.95
C TYR A 51 0.44 -5.46 -21.11
N ILE A 52 1.75 -5.32 -20.90
CA ILE A 52 2.35 -4.20 -20.16
C ILE A 52 1.98 -2.86 -20.81
N SER A 53 2.04 -2.75 -22.15
CA SER A 53 1.75 -1.51 -22.87
C SER A 53 0.31 -1.00 -22.69
N GLN A 54 -0.62 -1.88 -22.28
CA GLN A 54 -2.00 -1.49 -21.98
C GLN A 54 -2.09 -0.62 -20.70
N PHE A 55 -1.18 -0.83 -19.74
CA PHE A 55 -1.18 -0.15 -18.44
C PHE A 55 -0.02 0.84 -18.30
N CYS A 56 1.16 0.47 -18.79
CA CYS A 56 2.38 1.26 -18.69
C CYS A 56 2.69 1.92 -20.03
N ASN A 57 2.83 3.24 -19.98
CA ASN A 57 3.54 3.97 -21.00
C ASN A 57 4.72 4.66 -20.31
N TYR A 58 5.93 4.44 -20.81
CA TYR A 58 7.15 5.02 -20.23
C TYR A 58 7.24 6.56 -20.36
N ASN A 59 6.21 7.20 -20.91
CA ASN A 59 6.07 8.64 -21.06
C ASN A 59 5.51 9.35 -19.81
N ASN A 60 5.84 8.87 -18.63
CA ASN A 60 5.53 9.53 -17.34
C ASN A 60 4.18 10.31 -17.32
N TYR A 61 3.15 9.66 -16.82
CA TYR A 61 1.80 10.25 -16.75
C TYR A 61 1.64 11.28 -15.64
N PHE A 62 2.46 11.19 -14.58
CA PHE A 62 2.20 11.90 -13.34
C PHE A 62 3.37 12.80 -12.91
N SER A 63 3.02 13.96 -12.34
CA SER A 63 4.01 14.88 -11.75
C SER A 63 4.16 14.66 -10.24
N PRO A 64 5.41 14.72 -9.71
CA PRO A 64 6.68 14.86 -10.45
C PRO A 64 7.03 13.60 -11.25
N LYS A 65 7.71 13.79 -12.39
CA LYS A 65 8.16 12.69 -13.25
C LYS A 65 8.93 11.64 -12.44
N TYR A 66 8.54 10.35 -12.55
CA TYR A 66 9.27 9.24 -11.92
C TYR A 66 10.60 9.02 -12.65
N PRO A 67 11.73 9.01 -11.94
CA PRO A 67 13.04 9.07 -12.59
C PRO A 67 13.58 7.72 -13.05
N PHE A 68 12.85 6.63 -12.81
CA PHE A 68 13.29 5.28 -13.14
C PHE A 68 12.30 4.59 -14.08
N THR A 69 12.78 3.60 -14.80
CA THR A 69 11.90 2.67 -15.51
C THR A 69 11.31 1.69 -14.49
N ILE A 70 9.99 1.57 -14.48
CA ILE A 70 9.30 0.56 -13.67
C ILE A 70 9.61 -0.83 -14.26
N ASN A 71 9.97 -1.78 -13.42
CA ASN A 71 10.26 -3.15 -13.85
C ASN A 71 9.01 -4.05 -13.78
N ASN A 72 9.07 -5.20 -14.45
CA ASN A 72 7.94 -6.12 -14.54
C ASN A 72 7.45 -6.60 -13.18
N GLY A 73 8.34 -6.79 -12.20
CA GLY A 73 7.95 -7.19 -10.84
C GLY A 73 7.17 -6.06 -10.13
N GLU A 74 7.60 -4.80 -10.28
CA GLU A 74 6.89 -3.64 -9.74
C GLU A 74 5.53 -3.46 -10.42
N ILE A 75 5.43 -3.75 -11.73
CA ILE A 75 4.16 -3.77 -12.46
C ILE A 75 3.25 -4.87 -11.92
N GLY A 76 3.78 -6.08 -11.76
CA GLY A 76 3.03 -7.21 -11.19
C GLY A 76 2.52 -6.92 -9.78
N CYS A 77 3.35 -6.33 -8.92
CA CYS A 77 2.96 -5.89 -7.59
C CYS A 77 1.81 -4.87 -7.66
N PHE A 78 1.92 -3.85 -8.52
CA PHE A 78 0.85 -2.85 -8.70
C PHE A 78 -0.46 -3.50 -9.14
N LEU A 79 -0.40 -4.36 -10.16
CA LEU A 79 -1.58 -5.06 -10.67
C LEU A 79 -2.21 -5.96 -9.62
N SER A 80 -1.41 -6.60 -8.76
CA SER A 80 -1.91 -7.42 -7.65
C SER A 80 -2.71 -6.59 -6.63
N HIS A 81 -2.23 -5.40 -6.27
CA HIS A 81 -3.00 -4.47 -5.43
C HIS A 81 -4.29 -4.03 -6.12
N ARG A 82 -4.26 -3.78 -7.43
CA ARG A 82 -5.47 -3.46 -8.20
C ARG A 82 -6.50 -4.59 -8.19
N GLU A 83 -6.06 -5.86 -8.24
CA GLU A 83 -6.99 -7.00 -8.12
C GLU A 83 -7.66 -7.04 -6.74
N ALA A 84 -6.92 -6.76 -5.66
CA ALA A 84 -7.52 -6.63 -4.33
C ALA A 84 -8.54 -5.47 -4.28
N TRP A 85 -8.21 -4.30 -4.83
CA TRP A 85 -9.15 -3.16 -4.91
C TRP A 85 -10.39 -3.49 -5.75
N LYS A 86 -10.23 -4.20 -6.89
CA LYS A 86 -11.36 -4.67 -7.71
C LYS A 86 -12.26 -5.61 -6.93
N THR A 87 -11.68 -6.50 -6.12
CA THR A 87 -12.46 -7.44 -5.31
C THR A 87 -13.27 -6.71 -4.25
N ILE A 88 -12.68 -5.71 -3.56
CA ILE A 88 -13.42 -4.85 -2.61
C ILE A 88 -14.63 -4.20 -3.29
N VAL A 89 -14.44 -3.65 -4.49
CA VAL A 89 -15.50 -2.95 -5.22
C VAL A 89 -16.56 -3.94 -5.76
N SER A 90 -16.17 -5.04 -6.38
CA SER A 90 -17.08 -6.01 -6.98
C SER A 90 -17.94 -6.76 -5.94
N GLU A 91 -17.37 -7.02 -4.77
CA GLU A 91 -18.08 -7.66 -3.64
C GLU A 91 -18.82 -6.62 -2.77
N LYS A 92 -18.75 -5.32 -3.10
CA LYS A 92 -19.39 -4.20 -2.36
C LYS A 92 -19.05 -4.21 -0.87
N LEU A 93 -17.80 -4.52 -0.53
CA LEU A 93 -17.34 -4.53 0.85
C LEU A 93 -17.21 -3.11 1.39
N GLU A 94 -17.57 -2.89 2.66
CA GLU A 94 -17.31 -1.58 3.31
C GLU A 94 -15.82 -1.28 3.41
N ALA A 95 -15.00 -2.34 3.65
CA ALA A 95 -13.56 -2.24 3.67
C ALA A 95 -12.87 -3.58 3.32
N GLY A 96 -11.63 -3.51 2.85
CA GLY A 96 -10.75 -4.65 2.67
C GLY A 96 -9.41 -4.45 3.36
N PHE A 97 -8.99 -5.42 4.16
CA PHE A 97 -7.63 -5.45 4.70
C PHE A 97 -6.73 -6.20 3.72
N ILE A 98 -5.76 -5.53 3.14
CA ILE A 98 -4.82 -6.09 2.17
C ILE A 98 -3.47 -6.26 2.87
N ILE A 99 -2.87 -7.45 2.78
CA ILE A 99 -1.57 -7.77 3.38
C ILE A 99 -0.72 -8.60 2.40
N GLU A 100 0.59 -8.30 2.33
CA GLU A 100 1.54 -9.05 1.52
C GLU A 100 2.06 -10.29 2.28
N ASP A 101 2.45 -11.32 1.53
CA ASP A 101 2.84 -12.65 2.03
C ASP A 101 4.20 -12.71 2.76
N ASP A 102 4.88 -11.56 2.90
CA ASP A 102 6.12 -11.41 3.67
C ASP A 102 5.94 -10.58 4.95
N CYS A 103 4.72 -10.56 5.46
CA CYS A 103 4.37 -9.91 6.72
C CYS A 103 4.10 -10.93 7.83
N GLN A 104 4.43 -10.56 9.07
CA GLN A 104 4.09 -11.32 10.27
C GLN A 104 3.16 -10.48 11.15
N ILE A 105 2.17 -11.14 11.76
CA ILE A 105 1.18 -10.54 12.65
C ILE A 105 1.52 -10.84 14.11
N ASN A 106 1.66 -9.80 14.93
CA ASN A 106 1.58 -9.90 16.38
C ASN A 106 0.12 -9.67 16.78
N ILE A 107 -0.61 -10.76 17.05
CA ILE A 107 -2.06 -10.73 17.23
C ILE A 107 -2.52 -9.74 18.31
N LYS A 108 -1.87 -9.72 19.48
CA LYS A 108 -2.26 -8.83 20.60
C LYS A 108 -2.22 -7.35 20.23
N LYS A 109 -1.20 -6.92 19.45
CA LYS A 109 -1.08 -5.54 19.01
C LYS A 109 -1.98 -5.27 17.81
N PHE A 110 -2.08 -6.25 16.90
CA PHE A 110 -2.85 -6.13 15.67
C PHE A 110 -4.34 -5.96 15.94
N ASP A 111 -4.96 -6.82 16.75
CA ASP A 111 -6.40 -6.77 17.06
C ASP A 111 -6.84 -5.39 17.53
N LYS A 112 -6.07 -4.80 18.44
CA LYS A 112 -6.37 -3.47 18.95
C LYS A 112 -6.34 -2.43 17.85
N SER A 113 -5.26 -2.42 17.08
CA SER A 113 -5.07 -1.46 15.99
C SER A 113 -6.07 -1.68 14.86
N PHE A 114 -6.40 -2.92 14.55
CA PHE A 114 -7.36 -3.28 13.52
C PHE A 114 -8.79 -2.84 13.88
N LYS A 115 -9.24 -3.07 15.11
CA LYS A 115 -10.55 -2.61 15.62
C LYS A 115 -10.68 -1.08 15.58
N ILE A 116 -9.62 -0.34 15.90
CA ILE A 116 -9.61 1.12 15.82
C ILE A 116 -9.65 1.56 14.33
N ALA A 117 -8.86 0.93 13.47
CA ALA A 117 -8.83 1.23 12.04
C ALA A 117 -10.19 0.98 11.38
N LEU A 118 -10.87 -0.14 11.69
CA LEU A 118 -12.19 -0.46 11.14
C LEU A 118 -13.24 0.62 11.44
N LYS A 119 -13.22 1.20 12.65
CA LYS A 119 -14.15 2.29 13.01
C LYS A 119 -13.92 3.57 12.22
N LEU A 120 -12.71 3.77 11.71
CA LEU A 120 -12.29 5.02 11.08
C LEU A 120 -12.07 4.91 9.56
N VAL A 121 -11.98 3.70 9.01
CA VAL A 121 -11.63 3.51 7.60
C VAL A 121 -12.63 4.14 6.63
N LYS A 122 -13.91 4.12 6.95
CA LYS A 122 -14.95 4.78 6.13
C LYS A 122 -14.70 6.29 6.01
N LYS A 123 -14.28 6.94 7.10
CA LYS A 123 -13.95 8.37 7.14
C LYS A 123 -12.60 8.68 6.50
N LEU A 124 -11.58 7.84 6.76
CA LEU A 124 -10.20 8.09 6.35
C LEU A 124 -9.87 7.55 4.95
N GLY A 125 -10.67 6.63 4.45
CA GLY A 125 -10.51 5.98 3.15
C GLY A 125 -9.40 4.93 3.13
N TYR A 126 -8.19 5.29 3.53
CA TYR A 126 -7.01 4.42 3.48
C TYR A 126 -6.16 4.58 4.75
N ILE A 127 -5.91 3.46 5.43
CA ILE A 127 -5.07 3.39 6.63
C ILE A 127 -3.95 2.38 6.40
N GLN A 128 -2.70 2.88 6.35
CA GLN A 128 -1.49 2.07 6.20
C GLN A 128 -1.02 1.57 7.56
N PHE A 129 -0.89 0.26 7.70
CA PHE A 129 -0.35 -0.40 8.89
C PHE A 129 1.18 -0.39 8.83
N GLN A 130 1.79 0.41 9.70
CA GLN A 130 3.23 0.62 9.66
C GLN A 130 3.99 -0.63 10.12
N THR A 131 4.92 -1.11 9.29
CA THR A 131 5.84 -2.20 9.60
C THR A 131 7.15 -1.71 10.22
N ARG A 132 7.32 -0.39 10.32
CA ARG A 132 8.46 0.33 10.88
C ARG A 132 7.97 1.41 11.84
N GLU A 133 8.92 2.18 12.38
CA GLU A 133 8.59 3.34 13.21
C GLU A 133 7.65 4.32 12.51
N MET A 134 6.80 4.95 13.29
CA MET A 134 5.84 5.95 12.82
C MET A 134 6.58 7.13 12.19
N PRO A 135 6.09 7.70 11.09
CA PRO A 135 6.58 8.97 10.59
C PRO A 135 6.50 10.04 11.65
N THR A 136 7.62 10.71 11.95
CA THR A 136 7.68 11.75 12.99
C THR A 136 6.96 13.05 12.62
N ASN A 137 6.69 13.25 11.32
CA ASN A 137 6.07 14.46 10.78
C ASN A 137 4.67 14.18 10.25
N GLY A 138 3.65 14.63 10.97
CA GLY A 138 2.26 14.46 10.58
C GLY A 138 1.30 15.18 11.53
N VAL A 139 0.01 15.07 11.25
CA VAL A 139 -1.08 15.52 12.13
C VAL A 139 -1.67 14.28 12.76
N GLU A 140 -1.66 14.22 14.08
CA GLU A 140 -2.35 13.17 14.83
C GLU A 140 -3.86 13.32 14.62
N ILE A 141 -4.52 12.24 14.21
CA ILE A 141 -5.97 12.18 14.02
C ILE A 141 -6.61 11.66 15.29
N VAL A 142 -6.03 10.60 15.86
CA VAL A 142 -6.51 9.95 17.08
C VAL A 142 -5.39 9.22 17.79
N ASN A 143 -5.44 9.23 19.12
CA ASN A 143 -4.64 8.36 19.98
C ASN A 143 -5.59 7.67 20.97
N ILE A 144 -5.77 6.37 20.82
CA ILE A 144 -6.64 5.55 21.65
C ILE A 144 -5.81 4.42 22.25
N ASP A 145 -5.71 4.39 23.56
CA ASP A 145 -5.01 3.33 24.32
C ASP A 145 -3.60 3.02 23.80
N GLY A 146 -2.83 4.02 23.41
CA GLY A 146 -1.48 3.87 22.89
C GLY A 146 -1.38 3.44 21.43
N VAL A 147 -2.51 3.39 20.71
CA VAL A 147 -2.53 3.27 19.25
C VAL A 147 -2.80 4.64 18.65
N THR A 148 -1.88 5.10 17.83
CA THR A 148 -1.96 6.38 17.15
C THR A 148 -2.29 6.20 15.66
N ILE A 149 -3.24 6.98 15.17
CA ILE A 149 -3.43 7.20 13.74
C ILE A 149 -3.04 8.63 13.43
N LEU A 150 -2.12 8.81 12.49
CA LEU A 150 -1.72 10.12 12.02
C LEU A 150 -1.81 10.25 10.51
N GLN A 151 -1.99 11.47 10.02
CA GLN A 151 -1.85 11.82 8.62
C GLN A 151 -0.43 12.37 8.39
N PRO A 152 0.46 11.61 7.74
CA PRO A 152 1.85 12.00 7.55
C PRO A 152 1.96 13.19 6.58
N LYS A 153 2.94 14.08 6.76
CA LYS A 153 3.23 15.17 5.80
C LYS A 153 3.63 14.61 4.44
N THR A 154 4.38 13.52 4.45
CA THR A 154 4.74 12.76 3.25
C THR A 154 4.37 11.31 3.49
N ILE A 155 3.58 10.72 2.61
CA ILE A 155 3.13 9.34 2.72
C ILE A 155 4.35 8.40 2.68
N PRO A 156 4.53 7.51 3.66
CA PRO A 156 5.60 6.52 3.65
C PRO A 156 5.47 5.57 2.47
N LEU A 157 6.61 5.14 1.95
CA LEU A 157 6.63 4.04 0.98
C LEU A 157 6.26 2.73 1.69
N ARG A 158 5.92 1.72 0.91
CA ARG A 158 5.50 0.36 1.22
C ARG A 158 3.98 0.19 1.29
N THR A 159 3.58 -0.95 0.80
CA THR A 159 2.19 -1.40 0.73
C THR A 159 2.01 -2.74 1.43
N SER A 160 2.87 -3.04 2.42
CA SER A 160 2.93 -4.34 3.08
C SER A 160 1.61 -4.73 3.76
N ALA A 161 0.93 -3.76 4.40
CA ALA A 161 -0.39 -3.99 4.99
C ALA A 161 -1.21 -2.69 5.06
N GLN A 162 -2.48 -2.76 4.66
CA GLN A 162 -3.38 -1.60 4.63
C GLN A 162 -4.85 -2.00 4.75
N LEU A 163 -5.64 -1.14 5.38
CA LEU A 163 -7.10 -1.22 5.39
C LEU A 163 -7.65 -0.13 4.48
N ILE A 164 -8.53 -0.50 3.53
CA ILE A 164 -9.02 0.38 2.47
C ILE A 164 -10.53 0.32 2.43
N SER A 165 -11.21 1.48 2.39
CA SER A 165 -12.65 1.57 2.19
C SER A 165 -13.06 1.28 0.75
N TYR A 166 -14.34 0.98 0.53
CA TYR A 166 -14.93 0.86 -0.79
C TYR A 166 -14.64 2.07 -1.69
N ASP A 167 -14.92 3.28 -1.19
CA ASP A 167 -14.76 4.52 -1.96
C ASP A 167 -13.30 4.78 -2.34
N ALA A 168 -12.37 4.51 -1.41
CA ALA A 168 -10.94 4.64 -1.69
C ALA A 168 -10.47 3.61 -2.74
N ALA A 169 -10.96 2.36 -2.66
CA ALA A 169 -10.64 1.34 -3.64
C ALA A 169 -11.15 1.72 -5.04
N LEU A 170 -12.39 2.21 -5.14
CA LEU A 170 -12.98 2.67 -6.40
C LEU A 170 -12.18 3.84 -7.00
N LEU A 171 -11.86 4.83 -6.17
CA LEU A 171 -11.06 5.99 -6.57
C LEU A 171 -9.66 5.59 -7.07
N LEU A 172 -8.96 4.72 -6.33
CA LEU A 172 -7.63 4.25 -6.71
C LEU A 172 -7.65 3.43 -7.99
N LEU A 173 -8.69 2.63 -8.25
CA LEU A 173 -8.87 1.91 -9.51
C LEU A 173 -9.01 2.88 -10.68
N GLU A 174 -9.80 3.93 -10.52
CA GLU A 174 -9.99 4.95 -11.54
C GLU A 174 -8.68 5.68 -11.87
N LYS A 175 -7.98 6.17 -10.83
CA LYS A 175 -6.75 6.96 -10.98
C LYS A 175 -5.55 6.14 -11.44
N SER A 176 -5.57 4.82 -11.28
CA SER A 176 -4.50 3.91 -11.67
C SER A 176 -4.74 3.15 -12.98
N LYS A 177 -5.62 3.63 -13.87
CA LYS A 177 -5.81 3.03 -15.22
C LYS A 177 -4.52 3.00 -16.03
N LYS A 178 -3.64 3.95 -15.78
CA LYS A 178 -2.26 3.99 -16.30
C LYS A 178 -1.29 4.08 -15.13
N ILE A 179 -0.13 3.43 -15.25
CA ILE A 179 0.90 3.38 -14.23
C ILE A 179 2.26 3.75 -14.84
N ASP A 180 3.05 4.54 -14.10
CA ASP A 180 4.39 4.96 -14.49
C ASP A 180 5.43 4.76 -13.38
N ARG A 181 4.99 4.25 -12.23
CA ARG A 181 5.80 4.05 -11.01
C ARG A 181 5.26 2.90 -10.16
N PRO A 182 6.05 2.36 -9.19
CA PRO A 182 5.57 1.37 -8.23
C PRO A 182 4.34 1.87 -7.46
N VAL A 183 3.52 0.94 -6.97
CA VAL A 183 2.25 1.24 -6.28
C VAL A 183 2.43 2.14 -5.06
N ASP A 184 3.46 1.93 -4.27
CA ASP A 184 3.76 2.77 -3.11
C ASP A 184 4.17 4.20 -3.50
N GLY A 185 4.92 4.36 -4.59
CA GLY A 185 5.23 5.66 -5.17
C GLY A 185 4.00 6.36 -5.79
N PHE A 186 3.06 5.61 -6.35
CA PHE A 186 1.79 6.13 -6.84
C PHE A 186 0.91 6.64 -5.68
N LEU A 187 0.83 5.89 -4.61
CA LEU A 187 0.06 6.26 -3.42
C LEU A 187 0.60 7.52 -2.73
N GLN A 188 1.88 7.87 -2.90
CA GLN A 188 2.41 9.14 -2.41
C GLN A 188 1.80 10.37 -3.10
N LEU A 189 1.21 10.20 -4.29
CA LEU A 189 0.66 11.29 -5.09
C LEU A 189 -0.80 11.64 -4.70
N PHE A 190 -1.06 11.89 -3.41
CA PHE A 190 -2.41 12.19 -2.93
C PHE A 190 -3.05 13.39 -3.64
N TRP A 191 -2.25 14.36 -4.12
CA TRP A 191 -2.72 15.49 -4.92
C TRP A 191 -3.25 15.08 -6.31
N LEU A 192 -2.90 13.89 -6.77
CA LEU A 192 -3.36 13.34 -8.04
C LEU A 192 -4.45 12.30 -7.82
N THR A 193 -4.25 11.42 -6.84
CA THR A 193 -5.20 10.35 -6.55
C THR A 193 -6.45 10.87 -5.85
N GLY A 194 -6.37 12.00 -5.16
CA GLY A 194 -7.43 12.50 -4.28
C GLY A 194 -7.54 11.72 -2.96
N GLN A 195 -6.75 10.64 -2.79
CA GLN A 195 -6.79 9.79 -1.60
C GLN A 195 -5.67 10.16 -0.62
N ASN A 196 -6.04 10.73 0.51
CA ASN A 196 -5.14 10.85 1.65
C ASN A 196 -4.90 9.48 2.29
N ILE A 197 -3.65 9.26 2.75
CA ILE A 197 -3.27 8.03 3.45
C ILE A 197 -2.93 8.36 4.88
N SER A 198 -3.62 7.71 5.80
CA SER A 198 -3.31 7.74 7.23
C SER A 198 -2.42 6.58 7.61
N CYS A 199 -1.62 6.72 8.66
CA CYS A 199 -0.74 5.68 9.18
C CYS A 199 -1.15 5.29 10.58
N ILE A 200 -1.21 3.99 10.88
CA ILE A 200 -1.49 3.48 12.22
C ILE A 200 -0.25 2.85 12.84
N PHE A 201 0.00 3.12 14.12
CA PHE A 201 1.11 2.56 14.89
C PHE A 201 0.80 2.57 16.41
N PRO A 202 1.24 1.53 17.17
CA PRO A 202 1.80 0.27 16.66
C PRO A 202 0.77 -0.50 15.85
N SER A 203 1.17 -1.09 14.72
CA SER A 203 0.26 -1.80 13.83
C SER A 203 0.09 -3.27 14.17
N GLY A 204 1.04 -3.84 14.89
CA GLY A 204 1.16 -5.28 15.09
C GLY A 204 1.66 -6.04 13.85
N ILE A 205 2.04 -5.34 12.78
CA ILE A 205 2.58 -5.93 11.55
C ILE A 205 4.09 -5.70 11.49
N SER A 206 4.84 -6.71 11.12
CA SER A 206 6.29 -6.64 10.86
C SER A 206 6.64 -7.24 9.50
N ASP A 207 7.65 -6.66 8.86
CA ASP A 207 8.20 -7.11 7.58
C ASP A 207 9.25 -8.20 7.84
N ILE A 208 9.02 -9.38 7.27
CA ILE A 208 9.92 -10.53 7.37
C ILE A 208 10.56 -10.91 6.02
N THR A 209 10.59 -9.99 5.06
CA THR A 209 11.12 -10.22 3.69
C THR A 209 12.50 -10.89 3.72
N GLN A 210 13.41 -10.45 4.61
CA GLN A 210 14.76 -11.02 4.70
C GLN A 210 14.76 -12.49 5.14
N ASN A 211 13.82 -12.87 6.01
CA ASN A 211 13.72 -14.24 6.55
C ASN A 211 12.87 -15.16 5.65
N SER A 212 12.09 -14.59 4.73
CA SER A 212 11.14 -15.30 3.86
C SER A 212 11.64 -15.56 2.44
N GLY A 213 12.96 -15.47 2.22
CA GLY A 213 13.59 -15.74 0.92
C GLY A 213 14.01 -14.49 0.13
N GLY A 214 14.00 -13.33 0.76
CA GLY A 214 14.40 -12.05 0.17
C GLY A 214 13.32 -11.40 -0.70
N SER A 215 13.64 -10.22 -1.25
CA SER A 215 12.73 -9.51 -2.15
C SER A 215 12.61 -10.22 -3.49
N THR A 216 11.39 -10.48 -3.93
CA THR A 216 11.10 -11.01 -5.27
C THR A 216 11.33 -9.98 -6.39
N LEU A 217 11.58 -8.72 -6.02
CA LEU A 217 11.75 -7.57 -6.93
C LEU A 217 13.23 -7.16 -7.12
N SER A 218 14.19 -7.81 -6.44
CA SER A 218 15.59 -7.36 -6.42
C SER A 218 16.32 -7.67 -7.73
N ILE A 219 16.98 -6.64 -8.30
CA ILE A 219 17.89 -6.74 -9.44
C ILE A 219 19.31 -6.49 -8.94
N LYS A 220 20.25 -7.39 -9.26
CA LYS A 220 21.70 -7.18 -8.98
C LYS A 220 22.21 -6.00 -9.82
N GLN A 221 22.85 -5.03 -9.18
CA GLN A 221 23.37 -3.82 -9.83
C GLN A 221 24.85 -3.59 -9.51
N SER A 222 25.58 -2.90 -10.41
CA SER A 222 26.95 -2.47 -10.16
C SER A 222 27.04 -1.32 -9.17
N ILE A 223 28.17 -1.18 -8.45
CA ILE A 223 28.37 -0.17 -7.40
C ILE A 223 28.25 1.27 -7.95
N LYS A 224 28.85 1.56 -9.12
CA LYS A 224 28.78 2.90 -9.74
C LYS A 224 27.36 3.30 -10.13
N SER A 225 26.57 2.37 -10.66
CA SER A 225 25.16 2.63 -10.97
C SER A 225 24.32 2.83 -9.71
N SER A 226 24.72 2.27 -8.59
CA SER A 226 24.04 2.38 -7.29
C SER A 226 24.13 3.81 -6.73
N ILE A 227 25.32 4.46 -6.77
CA ILE A 227 25.51 5.82 -6.26
C ILE A 227 24.71 6.83 -7.08
N TYR A 228 24.80 6.76 -8.41
CA TYR A 228 24.05 7.64 -9.31
C TYR A 228 22.53 7.51 -9.07
N ARG A 229 22.02 6.28 -8.99
CA ARG A 229 20.61 6.04 -8.68
C ARG A 229 20.20 6.54 -7.30
N SER A 230 21.10 6.48 -6.32
CA SER A 230 20.84 7.00 -4.97
C SER A 230 20.68 8.53 -4.96
N LEU A 231 21.50 9.25 -5.73
CA LEU A 231 21.38 10.70 -5.91
C LEU A 231 20.05 11.08 -6.60
N ILE A 232 19.73 10.42 -7.70
CA ILE A 232 18.46 10.65 -8.41
C ILE A 232 17.28 10.39 -7.48
N ARG A 233 17.31 9.29 -6.70
CA ARG A 233 16.28 8.95 -5.72
C ARG A 233 16.17 10.01 -4.63
N PHE A 234 17.28 10.56 -4.17
CA PHE A 234 17.29 11.65 -3.21
C PHE A 234 16.56 12.88 -3.76
N PHE A 235 16.92 13.37 -4.95
CA PHE A 235 16.25 14.51 -5.57
C PHE A 235 14.77 14.28 -5.84
N TYR A 236 14.41 13.07 -6.26
CA TYR A 236 13.00 12.70 -6.43
C TYR A 236 12.23 12.76 -5.11
N ARG A 237 12.80 12.25 -4.01
CA ARG A 237 12.20 12.33 -2.68
C ARG A 237 12.03 13.77 -2.21
N VAL A 238 12.99 14.64 -2.50
CA VAL A 238 12.88 16.08 -2.21
C VAL A 238 11.71 16.69 -2.98
N LYS A 239 11.55 16.38 -4.27
CA LYS A 239 10.39 16.82 -5.07
C LYS A 239 9.08 16.34 -4.46
N ILE A 240 8.97 15.08 -4.11
CA ILE A 240 7.76 14.54 -3.44
C ILE A 240 7.43 15.32 -2.16
N LYS A 241 8.44 15.62 -1.32
CA LYS A 241 8.24 16.43 -0.10
C LYS A 241 7.73 17.83 -0.42
N ILE A 242 8.29 18.50 -1.41
CA ILE A 242 7.87 19.85 -1.84
C ILE A 242 6.42 19.82 -2.32
N TYR A 243 6.08 18.89 -3.21
CA TYR A 243 4.71 18.71 -3.68
C TYR A 243 3.74 18.42 -2.52
N SER A 244 4.13 17.52 -1.61
CA SER A 244 3.31 17.21 -0.43
C SER A 244 3.00 18.45 0.43
N ILE A 245 3.97 19.36 0.59
CA ILE A 245 3.79 20.60 1.37
C ILE A 245 2.86 21.57 0.63
N ILE A 246 3.10 21.78 -0.67
CA ILE A 246 2.33 22.73 -1.48
C ILE A 246 0.86 22.31 -1.52
N TYR A 247 0.60 21.06 -1.89
CA TYR A 247 -0.78 20.59 -2.08
C TYR A 247 -1.54 20.41 -0.77
N LYS A 248 -0.89 20.12 0.36
CA LYS A 248 -1.58 20.13 1.66
C LYS A 248 -2.01 21.53 2.10
N LYS A 249 -1.24 22.56 1.77
CA LYS A 249 -1.65 23.96 2.04
C LYS A 249 -2.88 24.36 1.22
N ILE A 250 -3.02 23.86 0.00
CA ILE A 250 -4.17 24.12 -0.86
C ILE A 250 -5.43 23.46 -0.28
N LEU A 251 -5.34 22.17 0.09
CA LEU A 251 -6.46 21.43 0.69
C LEU A 251 -6.97 22.02 2.01
N ILE A 252 -6.08 22.62 2.82
CA ILE A 252 -6.50 23.28 4.08
C ILE A 252 -7.24 24.60 3.78
N LYS A 253 -6.87 25.32 2.73
CA LYS A 253 -7.56 26.57 2.35
C LYS A 253 -8.96 26.35 1.77
N ASP A 254 -9.20 25.19 1.15
CA ASP A 254 -10.52 24.85 0.58
C ASP A 254 -11.51 24.32 1.64
N ILE A 255 -11.07 24.11 2.89
CA ILE A 255 -11.90 23.63 4.01
C ILE A 255 -12.16 24.76 5.04
N SER A 256 -11.44 25.87 4.95
CA SER A 256 -11.62 27.07 5.81
C SER A 256 -12.49 28.11 5.11
#